data_1ca6966b69bf508ab4a5171fe208dc76
#
_entry.id   1ca6966b69bf508ab4a5171fe208dc76
#
_cell.length_a   1.000
_cell.length_b   1.000
_cell.length_c   1.000
_cell.angle_alpha   90.00
_cell.angle_beta   90.00
_cell.angle_gamma   90.00
#
_symmetry.space_group_name_H-M   'P 1'
#
loop_
_entity.id
_entity.type
_entity.pdbx_description
1 polymer ?
#
loop_
_entity_poly.entity_id
_entity_poly.type
_entity_poly.pdbx_seq_one_letter_code
_entity_poly.pdbx_strand_id
1 'polypeptide(L)'
;MSGMVKCAPYEENEEAAIKELDAATQKAAPGLERYFSQLSYVYEENGEILGRITGEIFCDAMEIKFFVVREEERGKGIGKKLIRAIEEEAARQGCRHITLETMSFNSWQFYLAVGYEVLAEIKDSPMPGATHYFLHKAL
;
A
#
# COMPACT_ATOMS: atom_id res chain seq x y z
N MET A 1 -25.38 -10.11 -33.87
CA MET A 1 -25.48 -9.09 -32.83
C MET A 1 -24.11 -8.58 -32.48
N SER A 2 -23.96 -7.33 -32.33
CA SER A 2 -22.71 -6.69 -32.01
C SER A 2 -22.84 -5.88 -30.71
N GLY A 3 -21.86 -6.00 -29.86
CA GLY A 3 -21.77 -5.19 -28.67
C GLY A 3 -21.12 -3.84 -28.96
N MET A 4 -21.12 -2.99 -27.97
CA MET A 4 -20.44 -1.70 -28.05
C MET A 4 -19.74 -1.37 -26.71
N VAL A 5 -18.66 -0.62 -26.83
CA VAL A 5 -17.99 -0.05 -25.67
C VAL A 5 -18.55 1.35 -25.45
N LYS A 6 -18.90 1.65 -24.21
CA LYS A 6 -19.37 2.99 -23.85
C LYS A 6 -18.88 3.41 -22.49
N CYS A 7 -18.80 4.71 -22.28
CA CYS A 7 -18.44 5.28 -20.99
C CYS A 7 -19.53 5.00 -19.96
N ALA A 8 -19.14 4.73 -18.72
CA ALA A 8 -20.05 4.47 -17.61
C ALA A 8 -19.59 5.25 -16.37
N PRO A 9 -20.51 5.57 -15.43
CA PRO A 9 -20.14 6.22 -14.19
C PRO A 9 -19.14 5.37 -13.41
N TYR A 10 -18.06 5.98 -12.93
CA TYR A 10 -16.95 5.27 -12.31
C TYR A 10 -17.37 4.46 -11.09
N GLU A 11 -18.01 5.07 -10.11
CA GLU A 11 -18.36 4.42 -8.85
C GLU A 11 -19.30 3.22 -9.04
N GLU A 12 -20.31 3.39 -9.86
CA GLU A 12 -21.26 2.32 -10.16
C GLU A 12 -20.60 1.15 -10.88
N ASN A 13 -19.74 1.46 -11.82
CA ASN A 13 -19.03 0.45 -12.59
C ASN A 13 -18.01 -0.30 -11.72
N GLU A 14 -17.29 0.42 -10.86
CA GLU A 14 -16.34 -0.18 -9.92
C GLU A 14 -17.04 -1.13 -8.95
N GLU A 15 -18.16 -0.71 -8.37
CA GLU A 15 -18.92 -1.55 -7.45
C GLU A 15 -19.41 -2.83 -8.11
N ALA A 16 -19.94 -2.71 -9.32
CA ALA A 16 -20.38 -3.86 -10.10
C ALA A 16 -19.20 -4.79 -10.46
N ALA A 17 -18.07 -4.22 -10.84
CA ALA A 17 -16.86 -4.97 -11.18
C ALA A 17 -16.35 -5.77 -9.96
N ILE A 18 -16.34 -5.16 -8.78
CA ILE A 18 -15.93 -5.83 -7.54
C ILE A 18 -16.80 -7.06 -7.29
N LYS A 19 -18.12 -6.93 -7.40
CA LYS A 19 -19.05 -8.04 -7.20
C LYS A 19 -18.82 -9.18 -8.21
N GLU A 20 -18.63 -8.84 -9.45
CA GLU A 20 -18.41 -9.83 -10.52
C GLU A 20 -17.06 -10.53 -10.35
N LEU A 21 -16.02 -9.78 -9.99
CA LEU A 21 -14.69 -10.34 -9.72
C LEU A 21 -14.72 -11.25 -8.50
N ASP A 22 -15.42 -10.86 -7.44
CA ASP A 22 -15.56 -11.68 -6.24
C ASP A 22 -16.22 -13.03 -6.56
N ALA A 23 -17.29 -13.02 -7.36
CA ALA A 23 -17.95 -14.24 -7.76
C ALA A 23 -17.04 -15.14 -8.61
N ALA A 24 -16.30 -14.55 -9.54
CA ALA A 24 -15.34 -15.26 -10.38
C ALA A 24 -14.19 -15.85 -9.55
N THR A 25 -13.67 -15.09 -8.59
CA THR A 25 -12.60 -15.53 -7.68
C THR A 25 -13.05 -16.70 -6.82
N GLN A 26 -14.27 -16.65 -6.31
CA GLN A 26 -14.83 -17.73 -5.50
C GLN A 26 -14.92 -19.04 -6.27
N LYS A 27 -15.23 -18.96 -7.55
CA LYS A 27 -15.26 -20.12 -8.45
C LYS A 27 -13.85 -20.63 -8.77
N ALA A 28 -12.93 -19.71 -9.07
CA ALA A 28 -11.59 -20.06 -9.52
C ALA A 28 -10.69 -20.52 -8.35
N ALA A 29 -10.89 -19.95 -7.18
CA ALA A 29 -10.06 -20.24 -6.00
C ALA A 29 -10.94 -20.40 -4.75
N PRO A 30 -11.70 -21.50 -4.65
CA PRO A 30 -12.64 -21.70 -3.54
C PRO A 30 -11.97 -21.80 -2.17
N GLY A 31 -10.67 -22.13 -2.12
CA GLY A 31 -9.92 -22.20 -0.87
C GLY A 31 -9.32 -20.87 -0.42
N LEU A 32 -9.49 -19.81 -1.19
CA LEU A 32 -8.95 -18.50 -0.83
C LEU A 32 -9.83 -17.84 0.23
N GLU A 33 -9.24 -17.51 1.38
CA GLU A 33 -9.90 -16.66 2.37
C GLU A 33 -9.74 -15.21 1.94
N ARG A 34 -10.85 -14.59 1.55
CA ARG A 34 -10.85 -13.19 1.13
C ARG A 34 -11.00 -12.31 2.35
N TYR A 35 -9.86 -11.96 2.92
CA TYR A 35 -9.78 -11.12 4.10
C TYR A 35 -9.39 -9.70 3.67
N PHE A 36 -10.10 -8.71 4.20
CA PHE A 36 -9.81 -7.29 3.95
C PHE A 36 -9.80 -6.55 5.27
N SER A 37 -8.79 -5.69 5.45
CA SER A 37 -8.68 -4.86 6.65
C SER A 37 -7.93 -3.58 6.31
N GLN A 38 -8.22 -2.52 7.03
CA GLN A 38 -7.53 -1.23 6.90
C GLN A 38 -6.79 -0.96 8.20
N LEU A 39 -5.55 -0.50 8.06
CA LEU A 39 -4.69 -0.15 9.18
C LEU A 39 -4.33 1.32 9.12
N SER A 40 -4.30 1.97 10.27
CA SER A 40 -4.00 3.39 10.38
C SER A 40 -3.30 3.68 11.69
N TYR A 41 -2.13 4.32 11.63
CA TYR A 41 -1.34 4.69 12.80
C TYR A 41 -0.85 6.12 12.66
N VAL A 42 -0.78 6.81 13.78
CA VAL A 42 -0.18 8.14 13.87
C VAL A 42 0.89 8.13 14.96
N TYR A 43 1.89 8.98 14.81
CA TYR A 43 2.84 9.28 15.88
C TYR A 43 2.46 10.62 16.48
N GLU A 44 2.11 10.62 17.75
CA GLU A 44 1.64 11.80 18.45
C GLU A 44 2.60 12.13 19.60
N GLU A 45 2.93 13.41 19.73
CA GLU A 45 3.79 13.91 20.78
C GLU A 45 3.26 15.27 21.25
N ASN A 46 2.99 15.39 22.54
CA ASN A 46 2.46 16.62 23.13
C ASN A 46 1.19 17.13 22.43
N GLY A 47 0.30 16.22 22.02
CA GLY A 47 -0.95 16.55 21.35
C GLY A 47 -0.82 16.88 19.87
N GLU A 48 0.39 16.81 19.31
CA GLU A 48 0.61 17.04 17.88
C GLU A 48 0.91 15.73 17.15
N ILE A 49 0.33 15.59 15.97
CA ILE A 49 0.60 14.44 15.12
C ILE A 49 1.77 14.78 14.21
N LEU A 50 2.86 14.06 14.37
CA LEU A 50 4.12 14.30 13.67
C LEU A 50 4.34 13.35 12.49
N GLY A 51 3.60 12.25 12.43
CA GLY A 51 3.70 11.30 11.33
C GLY A 51 2.44 10.47 11.21
N ARG A 52 2.23 9.92 10.01
CA ARG A 52 1.02 9.14 9.67
C ARG A 52 1.38 8.00 8.73
N ILE A 53 0.72 6.86 8.91
CA ILE A 53 0.86 5.74 7.99
C ILE A 53 -0.47 5.01 7.87
N THR A 54 -0.84 4.64 6.65
CA THR A 54 -2.03 3.83 6.39
C THR A 54 -1.68 2.66 5.48
N GLY A 55 -2.42 1.57 5.65
CA GLY A 55 -2.26 0.40 4.81
C GLY A 55 -3.59 -0.33 4.64
N GLU A 56 -3.66 -1.12 3.60
CA GLU A 56 -4.81 -1.98 3.32
C GLU A 56 -4.35 -3.41 3.14
N ILE A 57 -5.00 -4.31 3.84
CA ILE A 57 -4.73 -5.74 3.73
C ILE A 57 -5.76 -6.36 2.80
N PHE A 58 -5.28 -7.12 1.84
CA PHE A 58 -6.11 -8.01 1.04
C PHE A 58 -5.46 -9.39 1.05
N CYS A 59 -6.18 -10.36 1.59
CA CYS A 59 -5.71 -11.74 1.76
C CYS A 59 -4.44 -11.79 2.62
N ASP A 60 -3.29 -12.18 2.08
CA ASP A 60 -2.05 -12.34 2.83
C ASP A 60 -1.05 -11.20 2.62
N ALA A 61 -1.49 -10.11 2.02
CA ALA A 61 -0.61 -8.99 1.69
C ALA A 61 -1.19 -7.66 2.13
N MET A 62 -0.33 -6.79 2.63
CA MET A 62 -0.69 -5.40 2.93
C MET A 62 -0.01 -4.47 1.91
N GLU A 63 -0.76 -3.51 1.42
CA GLU A 63 -0.19 -2.40 0.67
C GLU A 63 -0.14 -1.17 1.59
N ILE A 64 1.04 -0.58 1.75
CA ILE A 64 1.16 0.71 2.43
C ILE A 64 0.68 1.76 1.44
N LYS A 65 -0.37 2.49 1.81
CA LYS A 65 -1.02 3.46 0.93
C LYS A 65 -0.41 4.85 1.06
N PHE A 66 -0.27 5.33 2.29
CA PHE A 66 0.27 6.66 2.55
C PHE A 66 1.15 6.60 3.78
N PHE A 67 2.29 7.29 3.70
CA PHE A 67 3.25 7.32 4.78
C PHE A 67 3.99 8.66 4.73
N VAL A 68 3.90 9.44 5.79
CA VAL A 68 4.52 10.76 5.85
C VAL A 68 4.97 11.06 7.28
N VAL A 69 6.15 11.67 7.40
CA VAL A 69 6.63 12.26 8.64
C VAL A 69 6.86 13.73 8.33
N ARG A 70 6.45 14.63 9.23
CA ARG A 70 6.68 16.06 9.05
C ARG A 70 8.15 16.32 8.75
N GLU A 71 8.43 17.22 7.82
CA GLU A 71 9.78 17.49 7.35
C GLU A 71 10.72 17.85 8.50
N GLU A 72 10.30 18.72 9.39
CA GLU A 72 11.08 19.19 10.54
C GLU A 72 11.30 18.11 11.61
N GLU A 73 10.56 17.02 11.54
CA GLU A 73 10.64 15.90 12.50
C GLU A 73 11.37 14.67 11.92
N ARG A 74 11.89 14.78 10.70
CA ARG A 74 12.63 13.67 10.09
C ARG A 74 13.98 13.46 10.74
N GLY A 75 14.50 12.22 10.65
CA GLY A 75 15.78 11.86 11.24
C GLY A 75 15.74 11.56 12.74
N LYS A 76 14.55 11.52 13.34
CA LYS A 76 14.36 11.25 14.78
C LYS A 76 13.83 9.85 15.08
N GLY A 77 13.71 9.00 14.06
CA GLY A 77 13.22 7.63 14.22
C GLY A 77 11.71 7.46 14.21
N ILE A 78 10.95 8.51 13.96
CA ILE A 78 9.47 8.44 13.91
C ILE A 78 9.01 7.50 12.80
N GLY A 79 9.59 7.61 11.61
CA GLY A 79 9.25 6.74 10.48
C GLY A 79 9.47 5.27 10.78
N LYS A 80 10.57 4.92 11.44
CA LYS A 80 10.85 3.55 11.85
C LYS A 80 9.82 3.01 12.83
N LYS A 81 9.40 3.85 13.78
CA LYS A 81 8.38 3.44 14.77
C LYS A 81 7.05 3.18 14.10
N LEU A 82 6.65 4.05 13.17
CA LEU A 82 5.39 3.90 12.44
C LEU A 82 5.37 2.65 11.55
N ILE A 83 6.43 2.45 10.76
CA ILE A 83 6.46 1.31 9.85
C ILE A 83 6.55 -0.01 10.63
N ARG A 84 7.25 -0.03 11.75
CA ARG A 84 7.30 -1.19 12.63
C ARG A 84 5.93 -1.53 13.19
N ALA A 85 5.20 -0.53 13.66
CA ALA A 85 3.87 -0.73 14.23
C ALA A 85 2.91 -1.34 13.20
N ILE A 86 2.89 -0.81 11.99
CA ILE A 86 1.99 -1.32 10.97
C ILE A 86 2.42 -2.70 10.46
N GLU A 87 3.72 -2.97 10.35
CA GLU A 87 4.23 -4.28 9.98
C GLU A 87 3.88 -5.36 11.02
N GLU A 88 4.02 -5.03 12.29
CA GLU A 88 3.67 -5.95 13.38
C GLU A 88 2.19 -6.29 13.37
N GLU A 89 1.34 -5.29 13.15
CA GLU A 89 -0.10 -5.53 13.06
C GLU A 89 -0.49 -6.34 11.84
N ALA A 90 0.12 -6.06 10.70
CA ALA A 90 -0.09 -6.83 9.48
C ALA A 90 0.29 -8.29 9.69
N ALA A 91 1.42 -8.56 10.33
CA ALA A 91 1.86 -9.92 10.65
C ALA A 91 0.87 -10.63 11.58
N ARG A 92 0.36 -9.92 12.60
CA ARG A 92 -0.65 -10.49 13.50
C ARG A 92 -1.93 -10.88 12.75
N GLN A 93 -2.28 -10.15 11.71
CA GLN A 93 -3.45 -10.43 10.89
C GLN A 93 -3.19 -11.45 9.78
N GLY A 94 -2.01 -12.06 9.77
CA GLY A 94 -1.70 -13.14 8.84
C GLY A 94 -1.02 -12.70 7.55
N CYS A 95 -0.61 -11.45 7.44
CA CYS A 95 0.11 -10.99 6.26
C CYS A 95 1.50 -11.61 6.17
N ARG A 96 1.87 -11.97 4.94
CA ARG A 96 3.17 -12.54 4.62
C ARG A 96 3.99 -11.61 3.74
N HIS A 97 3.36 -10.60 3.18
CA HIS A 97 3.97 -9.68 2.23
C HIS A 97 3.49 -8.26 2.46
N ILE A 98 4.40 -7.31 2.27
CA ILE A 98 4.07 -5.89 2.24
C ILE A 98 4.59 -5.30 0.93
N THR A 99 3.75 -4.54 0.26
CA THR A 99 4.13 -3.81 -0.95
C THR A 99 3.85 -2.33 -0.78
N LEU A 100 4.57 -1.52 -1.53
CA LEU A 100 4.30 -0.09 -1.62
C LEU A 100 4.89 0.48 -2.89
N GLU A 101 4.39 1.64 -3.28
CA GLU A 101 4.90 2.41 -4.40
C GLU A 101 5.43 3.73 -3.86
N THR A 102 6.57 4.17 -4.40
CA THR A 102 7.16 5.46 -4.03
C THR A 102 7.94 6.02 -5.19
N MET A 103 8.25 7.31 -5.11
CA MET A 103 8.96 8.03 -6.16
C MET A 103 10.38 8.36 -5.72
N SER A 104 11.28 8.56 -6.70
CA SER A 104 12.68 8.87 -6.41
C SER A 104 12.89 10.18 -5.64
N PHE A 105 11.93 11.10 -5.73
CA PHE A 105 11.99 12.37 -4.99
C PHE A 105 11.39 12.29 -3.58
N ASN A 106 10.84 11.14 -3.18
CA ASN A 106 10.40 10.85 -1.83
C ASN A 106 11.39 9.85 -1.22
N SER A 107 11.73 9.95 0.00
CA SER A 107 12.73 9.19 0.75
C SER A 107 12.70 7.66 0.53
N TRP A 108 12.83 7.21 -0.71
CA TRP A 108 12.72 5.79 -1.08
C TRP A 108 13.81 4.92 -0.46
N GLN A 109 15.01 5.49 -0.23
CA GLN A 109 16.11 4.77 0.41
C GLN A 109 15.79 4.38 1.86
N PHE A 110 14.90 5.12 2.51
CA PHE A 110 14.41 4.77 3.85
C PHE A 110 13.87 3.34 3.88
N TYR A 111 13.08 2.98 2.87
CA TYR A 111 12.48 1.65 2.81
C TYR A 111 13.53 0.56 2.63
N LEU A 112 14.57 0.80 1.85
CA LEU A 112 15.68 -0.13 1.70
C LEU A 112 16.37 -0.36 3.05
N ALA A 113 16.55 0.70 3.81
CA ALA A 113 17.20 0.64 5.12
C ALA A 113 16.39 -0.17 6.15
N VAL A 114 15.07 -0.26 5.98
CA VAL A 114 14.21 -1.05 6.88
C VAL A 114 13.78 -2.39 6.30
N GLY A 115 14.46 -2.84 5.24
CA GLY A 115 14.35 -4.21 4.75
C GLY A 115 13.50 -4.42 3.49
N TYR A 116 13.10 -3.36 2.83
CA TYR A 116 12.37 -3.47 1.56
C TYR A 116 13.34 -3.64 0.40
N GLU A 117 12.89 -4.36 -0.64
CA GLU A 117 13.63 -4.54 -1.88
C GLU A 117 12.86 -3.95 -3.06
N VAL A 118 13.58 -3.55 -4.09
CA VAL A 118 12.97 -3.04 -5.32
C VAL A 118 12.54 -4.22 -6.18
N LEU A 119 11.23 -4.32 -6.44
CA LEU A 119 10.68 -5.33 -7.36
C LEU A 119 10.76 -4.84 -8.81
N ALA A 120 10.46 -3.57 -9.02
CA ALA A 120 10.39 -2.99 -10.35
C ALA A 120 10.55 -1.48 -10.25
N GLU A 121 10.93 -0.87 -11.37
CA GLU A 121 11.02 0.58 -11.49
C GLU A 121 10.53 1.01 -12.87
N ILE A 122 9.93 2.21 -12.91
CA ILE A 122 9.55 2.86 -14.16
C ILE A 122 10.29 4.18 -14.21
N LYS A 123 11.16 4.31 -15.19
CA LYS A 123 11.95 5.53 -15.38
C LYS A 123 11.13 6.60 -16.08
N ASP A 124 11.45 7.85 -15.77
CA ASP A 124 10.76 9.03 -16.32
C ASP A 124 9.27 9.04 -15.99
N SER A 125 8.92 8.61 -14.77
CA SER A 125 7.57 8.61 -14.23
C SER A 125 7.63 9.01 -12.75
N PRO A 126 6.74 9.87 -12.26
CA PRO A 126 5.60 10.51 -12.95
C PRO A 126 5.99 11.70 -13.83
N MET A 127 7.26 11.97 -13.96
CA MET A 127 7.79 13.07 -14.78
C MET A 127 9.19 12.72 -15.29
N PRO A 128 9.68 13.40 -16.35
CA PRO A 128 11.05 13.19 -16.82
C PRO A 128 12.07 13.38 -15.68
N GLY A 129 13.03 12.45 -15.58
CA GLY A 129 14.08 12.47 -14.56
C GLY A 129 13.70 11.85 -13.22
N ALA A 130 12.43 11.54 -12.99
CA ALA A 130 11.98 10.83 -11.80
C ALA A 130 11.90 9.32 -12.08
N THR A 131 11.88 8.52 -11.02
CA THR A 131 11.67 7.08 -11.12
C THR A 131 10.57 6.67 -10.15
N HIS A 132 9.66 5.83 -10.63
CA HIS A 132 8.59 5.25 -9.84
C HIS A 132 9.04 3.84 -9.43
N TYR A 133 9.12 3.59 -8.11
CA TYR A 133 9.57 2.32 -7.56
C TYR A 133 8.41 1.52 -6.99
N PHE A 134 8.48 0.20 -7.20
CA PHE A 134 7.60 -0.78 -6.58
C PHE A 134 8.44 -1.60 -5.60
N LEU A 135 8.11 -1.53 -4.33
CA LEU A 135 8.92 -2.14 -3.26
C LEU A 135 8.15 -3.27 -2.57
N HIS A 136 8.89 -4.20 -1.99
CA HIS A 136 8.33 -5.38 -1.33
C HIS A 136 9.19 -5.78 -0.13
N LYS A 137 8.51 -6.25 0.92
CA LYS A 137 9.16 -6.88 2.08
C LYS A 137 8.39 -8.15 2.44
N ALA A 138 9.11 -9.26 2.58
CA ALA A 138 8.54 -10.48 3.14
C ALA A 138 8.54 -10.38 4.67
N LEU A 139 7.43 -10.78 5.27
CA LEU A 139 7.30 -10.81 6.73
C LEU A 139 7.63 -12.17 7.31
#